data_7c1aa11072c307ee5c9d4dc26ffd6be0
#
_entry.id   7c1aa11072c307ee5c9d4dc26ffd6be0
#
_cell.length_a   1.000
_cell.length_b   1.000
_cell.length_c   1.000
_cell.angle_alpha   90.00
_cell.angle_beta   90.00
_cell.angle_gamma   90.00
#
_symmetry.space_group_name_H-M   'P 1'
#
loop_
_entity.id
_entity.type
_entity.pdbx_description
1 polymer ?
#
loop_
_entity_poly.entity_id
_entity_poly.type
_entity_poly.pdbx_seq_one_letter_code
_entity_poly.pdbx_strand_id
1 'polypeptide(L)'
;KPHKELLKQRCLLGRLLTVPDITTMMQASTPFSEDGPRADGLILLGKCPSELISPLKNYYHHLVGIDRNPTDFDYDEVVCSGTDAAVTAMDYLISLGHKKIAYIGDCSYEARYIGYYQSLINHNLPLDYSNIYPTSQTRQEGMQMMQVILQKKELPSAIFCANDSTALGVFDCLKTHRKKGYIPSVISIDNIQGSQETKPMLTTIDIPKKEMAHHAVLLLLDQVRGGHKDAVRMELPCRLIVRESCSWCAG
;
A
#
# COMPACT_ATOMS: atom_id res chain seq x y z
N LYS A 1 -9.31 14.50 30.32
CA LYS A 1 -8.33 15.56 30.68
C LYS A 1 -6.88 15.08 30.78
N PRO A 2 -6.54 13.79 31.00
CA PRO A 2 -5.12 13.37 31.09
C PRO A 2 -4.39 13.39 29.73
N HIS A 3 -5.07 13.22 28.58
CA HIS A 3 -4.41 13.18 27.27
C HIS A 3 -3.82 14.51 26.77
N LYS A 4 -4.29 15.66 27.27
CA LYS A 4 -3.75 16.97 26.86
C LYS A 4 -2.46 17.37 27.60
N GLU A 5 -2.21 16.81 28.77
CA GLU A 5 -1.01 17.12 29.55
C GLU A 5 0.22 16.32 29.11
N LEU A 6 0.02 15.12 28.55
CA LEU A 6 1.08 14.24 28.06
C LEU A 6 1.78 14.78 26.80
N LEU A 7 1.10 15.58 26.00
CA LEU A 7 1.66 16.20 24.77
C LEU A 7 2.47 17.47 25.05
N LYS A 8 2.44 18.01 26.29
CA LYS A 8 3.11 19.27 26.64
C LYS A 8 4.55 19.13 27.12
N GLN A 9 5.06 17.92 27.37
CA GLN A 9 6.34 17.77 28.08
C GLN A 9 7.53 17.22 27.28
N ARG A 10 7.39 16.82 26.02
CA ARG A 10 8.53 16.54 25.14
C ARG A 10 8.19 16.92 23.71
N CYS A 11 8.94 17.84 23.13
CA CYS A 11 8.99 18.02 21.69
C CYS A 11 9.40 16.70 21.06
N LEU A 12 8.48 16.03 20.34
CA LEU A 12 8.81 14.94 19.44
C LEU A 12 9.58 15.56 18.26
N LEU A 13 10.90 15.58 18.33
CA LEU A 13 11.75 15.96 17.23
C LEU A 13 11.91 14.73 16.33
N GLY A 14 11.05 14.59 15.31
CA GLY A 14 11.15 13.54 14.31
C GLY A 14 12.09 13.95 13.19
N ARG A 15 13.05 13.11 12.82
CA ARG A 15 13.84 13.23 11.59
C ARG A 15 13.40 12.17 10.62
N LEU A 16 13.04 12.56 9.39
CA LEU A 16 12.81 11.62 8.30
C LEU A 16 14.15 11.20 7.70
N LEU A 17 14.40 9.89 7.67
CA LEU A 17 15.56 9.29 7.03
C LEU A 17 15.10 8.40 5.87
N THR A 18 15.80 8.45 4.76
CA THR A 18 15.58 7.52 3.65
C THR A 18 16.47 6.27 3.80
N VAL A 19 16.16 5.17 3.10
CA VAL A 19 16.99 3.97 3.11
C VAL A 19 18.43 4.26 2.67
N PRO A 20 18.72 5.06 1.61
CA PRO A 20 20.07 5.48 1.28
C PRO A 20 20.77 6.25 2.39
N ASP A 21 20.08 7.14 3.13
CA ASP A 21 20.66 7.85 4.28
C ASP A 21 21.11 6.88 5.36
N ILE A 22 20.24 5.93 5.72
CA ILE A 22 20.54 4.90 6.72
C ILE A 22 21.74 4.06 6.27
N THR A 23 21.76 3.59 5.02
CA THR A 23 22.86 2.79 4.47
C THR A 23 24.18 3.55 4.53
N THR A 24 24.21 4.83 4.16
CA THR A 24 25.39 5.68 4.21
C THR A 24 25.88 5.88 5.66
N MET A 25 24.95 6.13 6.59
CA MET A 25 25.28 6.29 8.01
C MET A 25 25.87 5.02 8.61
N MET A 26 25.38 3.84 8.21
CA MET A 26 25.90 2.54 8.68
C MET A 26 27.28 2.23 8.11
N GLN A 27 27.60 2.64 6.88
CA GLN A 27 28.92 2.46 6.24
C GLN A 27 29.99 3.40 6.82
N ALA A 28 29.59 4.55 7.33
CA ALA A 28 30.50 5.58 7.85
C ALA A 28 31.16 5.24 9.20
N SER A 29 30.92 4.06 9.79
CA SER A 29 31.42 3.63 11.10
C SER A 29 31.09 4.59 12.28
N THR A 30 30.40 5.67 12.02
CA THR A 30 29.86 6.64 12.99
C THR A 30 28.36 6.77 12.77
N PRO A 31 27.60 5.72 13.10
CA PRO A 31 26.17 5.77 12.88
C PRO A 31 25.56 6.68 13.93
N PHE A 32 24.91 7.75 13.48
CA PHE A 32 24.15 8.65 14.36
C PHE A 32 25.04 9.36 15.41
N SER A 33 25.80 10.37 14.98
CA SER A 33 26.80 11.15 15.74
C SER A 33 26.65 11.08 17.26
N GLU A 34 27.75 10.74 17.95
CA GLU A 34 27.79 10.71 19.44
C GLU A 34 27.34 12.04 20.08
N ASP A 35 27.34 13.14 19.31
CA ASP A 35 27.02 14.50 19.75
C ASP A 35 25.58 14.95 19.48
N GLY A 36 24.70 14.10 18.90
CA GLY A 36 23.29 14.43 18.66
C GLY A 36 22.34 13.82 19.69
N PRO A 37 21.15 14.41 19.92
CA PRO A 37 20.17 13.79 20.79
C PRO A 37 19.78 12.41 20.21
N ARG A 38 20.08 11.34 20.95
CA ARG A 38 19.66 9.99 20.59
C ARG A 38 18.14 9.95 20.52
N ALA A 39 17.58 9.46 19.40
CA ALA A 39 16.18 9.18 19.35
C ALA A 39 15.86 7.97 20.25
N ASP A 40 14.79 8.06 21.03
CA ASP A 40 14.37 6.99 21.95
C ASP A 40 13.87 5.76 21.16
N GLY A 41 13.46 5.91 19.89
CA GLY A 41 12.99 4.82 19.05
C GLY A 41 12.81 5.21 17.59
N LEU A 42 12.41 4.24 16.76
CA LEU A 42 12.29 4.37 15.31
C LEU A 42 10.95 3.84 14.79
N ILE A 43 10.33 4.58 13.88
CA ILE A 43 9.18 4.10 13.10
C ILE A 43 9.64 3.86 11.67
N LEU A 44 9.47 2.62 11.19
CA LEU A 44 9.78 2.21 9.83
C LEU A 44 8.52 2.29 8.97
N LEU A 45 8.58 3.03 7.85
CA LEU A 45 7.47 3.19 6.92
C LEU A 45 7.68 2.32 5.67
N GLY A 46 6.72 1.45 5.36
CA GLY A 46 6.73 0.63 4.17
C GLY A 46 7.85 -0.42 4.12
N LYS A 47 8.21 -0.88 2.93
CA LYS A 47 9.22 -1.91 2.71
C LYS A 47 10.62 -1.39 3.11
N CYS A 48 11.29 -2.10 4.00
CA CYS A 48 12.68 -1.87 4.37
C CYS A 48 13.46 -3.18 4.15
N PRO A 49 14.65 -3.14 3.54
CA PRO A 49 15.46 -4.34 3.38
C PRO A 49 15.70 -5.05 4.70
N SER A 50 15.53 -6.39 4.73
CA SER A 50 15.72 -7.20 5.94
C SER A 50 17.09 -7.05 6.56
N GLU A 51 18.11 -6.84 5.70
CA GLU A 51 19.51 -6.66 6.11
C GLU A 51 19.71 -5.40 6.97
N LEU A 52 18.81 -4.41 6.87
CA LEU A 52 18.87 -3.20 7.67
C LEU A 52 18.20 -3.32 9.04
N ILE A 53 17.30 -4.28 9.20
CA ILE A 53 16.50 -4.40 10.43
C ILE A 53 17.35 -4.79 11.63
N SER A 54 18.16 -5.84 11.51
CA SER A 54 19.05 -6.28 12.60
C SER A 54 20.02 -5.18 13.06
N PRO A 55 20.74 -4.49 12.15
CA PRO A 55 21.53 -3.33 12.52
C PRO A 55 20.69 -2.21 13.18
N LEU A 56 19.52 -1.86 12.66
CA LEU A 56 18.66 -0.83 13.24
C LEU A 56 18.23 -1.17 14.67
N LYS A 57 17.94 -2.46 14.95
CA LYS A 57 17.63 -2.95 16.30
C LYS A 57 18.79 -2.81 17.29
N ASN A 58 20.02 -2.89 16.82
CA ASN A 58 21.18 -2.66 17.67
C ASN A 58 21.32 -1.19 18.11
N TYR A 59 20.81 -0.26 17.28
CA TYR A 59 20.83 1.17 17.59
C TYR A 59 19.58 1.65 18.31
N TYR A 60 18.40 1.15 17.91
CA TYR A 60 17.12 1.54 18.44
C TYR A 60 16.48 0.37 19.17
N HIS A 61 16.39 0.45 20.49
CA HIS A 61 15.76 -0.60 21.31
C HIS A 61 14.24 -0.65 21.11
N HIS A 62 13.65 0.45 20.64
CA HIS A 62 12.21 0.58 20.39
C HIS A 62 11.97 0.79 18.92
N LEU A 63 11.25 -0.15 18.30
CA LEU A 63 10.99 -0.18 16.88
C LEU A 63 9.53 -0.50 16.59
N VAL A 64 8.91 0.27 15.70
CA VAL A 64 7.56 0.01 15.18
C VAL A 64 7.56 0.07 13.68
N GLY A 65 6.99 -0.94 13.01
CA GLY A 65 6.75 -0.97 11.57
C GLY A 65 5.37 -0.47 11.19
N ILE A 66 5.26 0.18 10.04
CA ILE A 66 3.98 0.52 9.42
C ILE A 66 3.97 -0.06 8.01
N ASP A 67 2.96 -0.89 7.70
CA ASP A 67 2.67 -1.45 6.36
C ASP A 67 3.86 -2.17 5.73
N ARG A 68 4.53 -3.02 6.50
CA ARG A 68 5.77 -3.65 6.08
C ARG A 68 5.66 -5.05 5.53
N ASN A 69 4.71 -5.86 5.91
CA ASN A 69 4.64 -7.29 5.60
C ASN A 69 5.93 -8.08 5.98
N PRO A 70 6.42 -7.99 7.22
CA PRO A 70 7.54 -8.82 7.63
C PRO A 70 7.10 -10.27 7.76
N THR A 71 8.03 -11.19 7.56
CA THR A 71 7.84 -12.61 7.85
C THR A 71 8.10 -12.92 9.32
N ASP A 72 8.86 -12.06 10.01
CA ASP A 72 9.28 -12.24 11.41
C ASP A 72 8.64 -11.18 12.30
N PHE A 73 7.89 -11.62 13.31
CA PHE A 73 7.17 -10.78 14.27
C PHE A 73 8.01 -10.52 15.53
N ASP A 74 9.12 -9.85 15.38
CA ASP A 74 10.02 -9.58 16.49
C ASP A 74 10.07 -8.09 16.90
N TYR A 75 9.16 -7.27 16.38
CA TYR A 75 8.91 -5.88 16.75
C TYR A 75 7.46 -5.49 16.43
N ASP A 76 7.00 -4.40 17.02
CA ASP A 76 5.63 -3.92 16.83
C ASP A 76 5.35 -3.54 15.37
N GLU A 77 4.14 -3.84 14.93
CA GLU A 77 3.71 -3.52 13.58
C GLU A 77 2.26 -3.04 13.54
N VAL A 78 2.03 -1.98 12.78
CA VAL A 78 0.68 -1.53 12.41
C VAL A 78 0.50 -1.74 10.91
N VAL A 79 -0.50 -2.54 10.54
CA VAL A 79 -0.74 -2.92 9.14
C VAL A 79 -2.18 -2.67 8.72
N CYS A 80 -2.40 -2.61 7.41
CA CYS A 80 -3.69 -2.84 6.79
C CYS A 80 -3.54 -4.00 5.81
N SER A 81 -4.41 -5.00 5.89
CA SER A 81 -4.30 -6.20 5.06
C SER A 81 -4.42 -5.86 3.57
N GLY A 82 -3.31 -5.95 2.84
CA GLY A 82 -3.29 -5.79 1.38
C GLY A 82 -4.11 -6.87 0.68
N THR A 83 -4.15 -8.09 1.24
CA THR A 83 -4.96 -9.19 0.73
C THR A 83 -6.46 -8.86 0.85
N ASP A 84 -6.92 -8.44 2.03
CA ASP A 84 -8.34 -8.12 2.24
C ASP A 84 -8.78 -6.89 1.45
N ALA A 85 -7.88 -5.91 1.30
CA ALA A 85 -8.10 -4.76 0.45
C ALA A 85 -8.32 -5.17 -1.02
N ALA A 86 -7.49 -6.09 -1.53
CA ALA A 86 -7.62 -6.61 -2.89
C ALA A 86 -8.87 -7.48 -3.06
N VAL A 87 -9.18 -8.36 -2.10
CA VAL A 87 -10.42 -9.14 -2.11
C VAL A 87 -11.63 -8.21 -2.15
N THR A 88 -11.67 -7.18 -1.30
CA THR A 88 -12.75 -6.18 -1.30
C THR A 88 -12.90 -5.48 -2.66
N ALA A 89 -11.80 -5.09 -3.28
CA ALA A 89 -11.80 -4.45 -4.60
C ALA A 89 -12.32 -5.40 -5.70
N MET A 90 -11.86 -6.64 -5.68
CA MET A 90 -12.24 -7.66 -6.66
C MET A 90 -13.69 -8.09 -6.51
N ASP A 91 -14.15 -8.33 -5.28
CA ASP A 91 -15.53 -8.71 -5.00
C ASP A 91 -16.50 -7.61 -5.44
N TYR A 92 -16.11 -6.34 -5.29
CA TYR A 92 -16.89 -5.23 -5.82
C TYR A 92 -16.98 -5.27 -7.36
N LEU A 93 -15.88 -5.45 -8.08
CA LEU A 93 -15.91 -5.59 -9.54
C LEU A 93 -16.76 -6.79 -10.00
N ILE A 94 -16.62 -7.93 -9.31
CA ILE A 94 -17.37 -9.16 -9.63
C ILE A 94 -18.86 -8.95 -9.35
N SER A 95 -19.23 -8.24 -8.28
CA SER A 95 -20.63 -7.89 -7.99
C SER A 95 -21.27 -7.02 -9.07
N LEU A 96 -20.46 -6.23 -9.79
CA LEU A 96 -20.89 -5.46 -10.97
C LEU A 96 -20.95 -6.30 -12.26
N GLY A 97 -20.73 -7.62 -12.17
CA GLY A 97 -20.83 -8.56 -13.30
C GLY A 97 -19.53 -8.71 -14.11
N HIS A 98 -18.42 -8.11 -13.68
CA HIS A 98 -17.15 -8.27 -14.38
C HIS A 98 -16.57 -9.68 -14.14
N LYS A 99 -16.24 -10.39 -15.21
CA LYS A 99 -15.62 -11.72 -15.17
C LYS A 99 -14.20 -11.72 -15.73
N LYS A 100 -13.91 -10.84 -16.68
CA LYS A 100 -12.59 -10.66 -17.29
C LYS A 100 -11.96 -9.40 -16.71
N ILE A 101 -11.15 -9.57 -15.66
CA ILE A 101 -10.54 -8.50 -14.87
C ILE A 101 -9.02 -8.58 -15.05
N ALA A 102 -8.40 -7.50 -15.54
CA ALA A 102 -6.94 -7.42 -15.58
C ALA A 102 -6.37 -6.94 -14.25
N TYR A 103 -5.20 -7.45 -13.88
CA TYR A 103 -4.40 -6.97 -12.76
C TYR A 103 -3.15 -6.24 -13.27
N ILE A 104 -2.88 -5.05 -12.71
CA ILE A 104 -1.65 -4.30 -12.97
C ILE A 104 -0.98 -3.98 -11.62
N GLY A 105 0.16 -4.61 -11.35
CA GLY A 105 0.88 -4.44 -10.08
C GLY A 105 2.06 -5.38 -9.90
N ASP A 106 2.67 -5.33 -8.72
CA ASP A 106 3.74 -6.27 -8.34
C ASP A 106 3.15 -7.67 -8.14
N CYS A 107 3.75 -8.67 -8.77
CA CYS A 107 3.35 -10.07 -8.68
C CYS A 107 4.33 -10.92 -7.86
N SER A 108 5.37 -10.32 -7.27
CA SER A 108 6.39 -11.00 -6.48
C SER A 108 5.97 -11.11 -5.00
N TYR A 109 5.06 -12.04 -4.67
CA TYR A 109 4.56 -12.27 -3.29
C TYR A 109 3.86 -11.05 -2.65
N GLU A 110 3.38 -10.13 -3.46
CA GLU A 110 2.69 -8.94 -3.00
C GLU A 110 1.25 -9.30 -2.55
N ALA A 111 0.85 -8.82 -1.37
CA ALA A 111 -0.41 -9.19 -0.72
C ALA A 111 -1.65 -8.88 -1.58
N ARG A 112 -1.62 -7.79 -2.35
CA ARG A 112 -2.71 -7.38 -3.25
C ARG A 112 -2.87 -8.33 -4.43
N TYR A 113 -1.75 -8.88 -4.95
CA TYR A 113 -1.80 -9.92 -5.98
C TYR A 113 -2.36 -11.23 -5.42
N ILE A 114 -2.00 -11.58 -4.19
CA ILE A 114 -2.57 -12.75 -3.50
C ILE A 114 -4.08 -12.59 -3.36
N GLY A 115 -4.57 -11.42 -2.92
CA GLY A 115 -6.00 -11.14 -2.80
C GLY A 115 -6.75 -11.15 -4.13
N TYR A 116 -6.14 -10.63 -5.21
CA TYR A 116 -6.69 -10.75 -6.58
C TYR A 116 -6.91 -12.22 -6.96
N TYR A 117 -5.89 -13.05 -6.78
CA TYR A 117 -5.93 -14.48 -7.07
C TYR A 117 -6.98 -15.21 -6.20
N GLN A 118 -6.98 -14.94 -4.91
CA GLN A 118 -7.92 -15.53 -3.96
C GLN A 118 -9.38 -15.22 -4.31
N SER A 119 -9.68 -13.98 -4.69
CA SER A 119 -11.04 -13.58 -5.08
C SER A 119 -11.49 -14.30 -6.37
N LEU A 120 -10.60 -14.47 -7.37
CA LEU A 120 -10.93 -15.26 -8.56
C LEU A 120 -11.33 -16.69 -8.20
N ILE A 121 -10.57 -17.35 -7.30
CA ILE A 121 -10.88 -18.71 -6.84
C ILE A 121 -12.23 -18.73 -6.12
N ASN A 122 -12.45 -17.84 -5.17
CA ASN A 122 -13.65 -17.78 -4.36
C ASN A 122 -14.94 -17.63 -5.22
N HIS A 123 -14.82 -16.95 -6.36
CA HIS A 123 -15.92 -16.73 -7.29
C HIS A 123 -15.94 -17.70 -8.48
N ASN A 124 -15.10 -18.75 -8.47
CA ASN A 124 -14.97 -19.72 -9.56
C ASN A 124 -14.67 -19.08 -10.93
N LEU A 125 -13.90 -17.99 -10.93
CA LEU A 125 -13.42 -17.34 -12.14
C LEU A 125 -12.06 -17.90 -12.55
N PRO A 126 -11.81 -18.08 -13.88
CA PRO A 126 -10.53 -18.61 -14.34
C PRO A 126 -9.41 -17.60 -14.12
N LEU A 127 -8.25 -18.07 -13.68
CA LEU A 127 -7.02 -17.30 -13.70
C LEU A 127 -6.47 -17.26 -15.13
N ASP A 128 -6.50 -16.10 -15.74
CA ASP A 128 -5.93 -15.86 -17.07
C ASP A 128 -4.64 -15.04 -16.95
N TYR A 129 -3.50 -15.69 -16.99
CA TYR A 129 -2.18 -15.04 -16.94
C TYR A 129 -1.98 -13.98 -18.02
N SER A 130 -2.71 -14.04 -19.13
CA SER A 130 -2.65 -13.03 -20.19
C SER A 130 -3.24 -11.68 -19.75
N ASN A 131 -3.96 -11.63 -18.64
CA ASN A 131 -4.53 -10.43 -18.02
C ASN A 131 -3.77 -9.97 -16.77
N ILE A 132 -2.56 -10.51 -16.54
CA ILE A 132 -1.69 -10.11 -15.43
C ILE A 132 -0.51 -9.32 -16.01
N TYR A 133 -0.29 -8.11 -15.48
CA TYR A 133 0.70 -7.15 -15.95
C TYR A 133 1.62 -6.75 -14.80
N PRO A 134 2.77 -7.44 -14.62
CA PRO A 134 3.73 -7.13 -13.57
C PRO A 134 4.34 -5.74 -13.74
N THR A 135 4.39 -4.95 -12.67
CA THR A 135 4.97 -3.60 -12.63
C THR A 135 5.57 -3.29 -11.27
N SER A 136 6.42 -2.26 -11.19
CA SER A 136 6.87 -1.66 -9.93
C SER A 136 5.86 -0.63 -9.38
N GLN A 137 4.62 -0.65 -9.86
CA GLN A 137 3.48 0.14 -9.35
C GLN A 137 3.65 1.66 -9.53
N THR A 138 4.34 2.09 -10.58
CA THR A 138 4.48 3.50 -10.93
C THR A 138 3.38 3.96 -11.91
N ARG A 139 3.11 5.28 -11.93
CA ARG A 139 2.18 5.89 -12.89
C ARG A 139 2.61 5.66 -14.34
N GLN A 140 3.90 5.74 -14.62
CA GLN A 140 4.43 5.53 -15.96
C GLN A 140 4.19 4.09 -16.44
N GLU A 141 4.46 3.09 -15.58
CA GLU A 141 4.23 1.69 -15.92
C GLU A 141 2.73 1.38 -16.07
N GLY A 142 1.87 1.98 -15.25
CA GLY A 142 0.42 1.88 -15.42
C GLY A 142 -0.04 2.34 -16.81
N MET A 143 0.51 3.47 -17.29
CA MET A 143 0.26 3.97 -18.64
C MET A 143 0.77 2.99 -19.72
N GLN A 144 1.97 2.46 -19.58
CA GLN A 144 2.58 1.50 -20.53
C GLN A 144 1.78 0.19 -20.59
N MET A 145 1.39 -0.37 -19.43
CA MET A 145 0.61 -1.60 -19.41
C MET A 145 -0.78 -1.41 -20.02
N MET A 146 -1.40 -0.26 -19.81
CA MET A 146 -2.67 0.05 -20.47
C MET A 146 -2.52 0.14 -21.99
N GLN A 147 -1.42 0.67 -22.52
CA GLN A 147 -1.13 0.65 -23.97
C GLN A 147 -1.03 -0.79 -24.50
N VAL A 148 -0.37 -1.70 -23.75
CA VAL A 148 -0.30 -3.12 -24.10
C VAL A 148 -1.69 -3.76 -24.10
N ILE A 149 -2.52 -3.48 -23.09
CA ILE A 149 -3.90 -3.96 -22.99
C ILE A 149 -4.70 -3.54 -24.23
N LEU A 150 -4.60 -2.28 -24.65
CA LEU A 150 -5.36 -1.75 -25.80
C LEU A 150 -5.03 -2.43 -27.14
N GLN A 151 -3.90 -3.12 -27.26
CA GLN A 151 -3.50 -3.88 -28.46
C GLN A 151 -4.15 -5.27 -28.54
N LYS A 152 -4.74 -5.75 -27.43
CA LYS A 152 -5.39 -7.07 -27.42
C LYS A 152 -6.64 -7.10 -28.30
N LYS A 153 -6.94 -8.28 -28.85
CA LYS A 153 -8.20 -8.54 -29.57
C LYS A 153 -9.38 -8.51 -28.60
N GLU A 154 -9.22 -9.17 -27.47
CA GLU A 154 -10.21 -9.25 -26.40
C GLU A 154 -9.76 -8.45 -25.19
N LEU A 155 -10.50 -7.41 -24.88
CA LEU A 155 -10.20 -6.50 -23.79
C LEU A 155 -10.82 -6.97 -22.47
N PRO A 156 -10.16 -6.75 -21.31
CA PRO A 156 -10.79 -6.96 -20.02
C PRO A 156 -11.90 -5.91 -19.81
N SER A 157 -13.01 -6.31 -19.19
CA SER A 157 -14.09 -5.38 -18.87
C SER A 157 -13.78 -4.50 -17.65
N ALA A 158 -12.85 -4.93 -16.80
CA ALA A 158 -12.37 -4.18 -15.65
C ALA A 158 -10.86 -4.33 -15.45
N ILE A 159 -10.27 -3.35 -14.76
CA ILE A 159 -8.85 -3.29 -14.43
C ILE A 159 -8.72 -3.04 -12.94
N PHE A 160 -8.05 -3.94 -12.23
CA PHE A 160 -7.62 -3.74 -10.86
C PHE A 160 -6.14 -3.33 -10.85
N CYS A 161 -5.87 -2.11 -10.41
CA CYS A 161 -4.53 -1.59 -10.23
C CYS A 161 -4.11 -1.75 -8.76
N ALA A 162 -2.93 -2.29 -8.50
CA ALA A 162 -2.45 -2.54 -7.14
C ALA A 162 -2.40 -1.27 -6.28
N ASN A 163 -2.21 -0.09 -6.89
CA ASN A 163 -2.26 1.20 -6.22
C ASN A 163 -2.84 2.30 -7.10
N ASP A 164 -3.21 3.43 -6.48
CA ASP A 164 -3.78 4.58 -7.18
C ASP A 164 -2.80 5.20 -8.19
N SER A 165 -1.49 5.19 -7.91
CA SER A 165 -0.49 5.74 -8.84
C SER A 165 -0.52 5.00 -10.18
N THR A 166 -0.60 3.69 -10.16
CA THR A 166 -0.76 2.85 -11.37
C THR A 166 -2.08 3.16 -12.08
N ALA A 167 -3.19 3.31 -11.34
CA ALA A 167 -4.49 3.65 -11.89
C ALA A 167 -4.51 5.03 -12.57
N LEU A 168 -3.82 6.02 -12.01
CA LEU A 168 -3.64 7.32 -12.64
C LEU A 168 -2.95 7.18 -14.01
N GLY A 169 -1.95 6.31 -14.12
CA GLY A 169 -1.29 6.00 -15.39
C GLY A 169 -2.23 5.34 -16.40
N VAL A 170 -3.08 4.42 -15.94
CA VAL A 170 -4.14 3.82 -16.76
C VAL A 170 -5.07 4.90 -17.33
N PHE A 171 -5.51 5.84 -16.50
CA PHE A 171 -6.36 6.95 -16.97
C PHE A 171 -5.65 7.88 -17.95
N ASP A 172 -4.36 8.17 -17.75
CA ASP A 172 -3.57 8.96 -18.70
C ASP A 172 -3.56 8.31 -20.09
N CYS A 173 -3.38 6.97 -20.12
CA CYS A 173 -3.44 6.22 -21.38
C CYS A 173 -4.83 6.25 -21.99
N LEU A 174 -5.88 5.97 -21.24
CA LEU A 174 -7.26 5.96 -21.74
C LEU A 174 -7.71 7.33 -22.25
N LYS A 175 -7.18 8.40 -21.67
CA LYS A 175 -7.45 9.79 -22.11
C LYS A 175 -6.79 10.10 -23.47
N THR A 176 -5.57 9.61 -23.68
CA THR A 176 -4.76 9.90 -24.87
C THR A 176 -4.97 8.88 -26.01
N HIS A 177 -5.23 7.62 -25.67
CA HIS A 177 -5.35 6.49 -26.61
C HIS A 177 -6.76 5.87 -26.53
N ARG A 178 -7.76 6.62 -26.92
CA ARG A 178 -9.16 6.15 -26.88
C ARG A 178 -9.41 5.07 -27.91
N LYS A 179 -9.82 3.88 -27.45
CA LYS A 179 -10.38 2.85 -28.32
C LYS A 179 -11.91 3.00 -28.34
N LYS A 180 -12.50 3.18 -29.52
CA LYS A 180 -13.94 3.47 -29.67
C LYS A 180 -14.78 2.41 -28.96
N GLY A 181 -15.66 2.84 -28.06
CA GLY A 181 -16.58 1.96 -27.32
C GLY A 181 -15.96 1.19 -26.15
N TYR A 182 -14.68 1.38 -25.83
CA TYR A 182 -14.05 0.72 -24.71
C TYR A 182 -13.90 1.65 -23.52
N ILE A 183 -14.64 1.36 -22.46
CA ILE A 183 -14.64 2.08 -21.18
C ILE A 183 -14.59 1.02 -20.07
N PRO A 184 -13.39 0.59 -19.65
CA PRO A 184 -13.27 -0.39 -18.59
C PRO A 184 -13.61 0.22 -17.24
N SER A 185 -14.17 -0.58 -16.32
CA SER A 185 -14.16 -0.23 -14.90
C SER A 185 -12.72 -0.24 -14.38
N VAL A 186 -12.35 0.74 -13.56
CA VAL A 186 -11.01 0.83 -12.95
C VAL A 186 -11.15 0.97 -11.45
N ILE A 187 -10.49 0.11 -10.70
CA ILE A 187 -10.41 0.16 -9.24
C ILE A 187 -8.96 0.03 -8.78
N SER A 188 -8.64 0.58 -7.62
CA SER A 188 -7.29 0.53 -7.05
C SER A 188 -7.31 0.55 -5.53
N ILE A 189 -6.14 0.71 -4.93
CA ILE A 189 -5.94 0.83 -3.47
C ILE A 189 -5.12 2.08 -3.20
N ASP A 190 -5.29 2.69 -2.04
CA ASP A 190 -4.56 3.74 -1.32
C ASP A 190 -5.39 4.99 -1.02
N ASN A 191 -6.39 5.36 -1.82
CA ASN A 191 -7.17 6.60 -1.69
C ASN A 191 -6.27 7.84 -1.53
N ILE A 192 -5.33 8.04 -2.48
CA ILE A 192 -4.53 9.26 -2.51
C ILE A 192 -5.36 10.46 -3.01
N GLN A 193 -4.92 11.67 -2.73
CA GLN A 193 -5.63 12.88 -3.17
C GLN A 193 -5.92 12.86 -4.69
N GLY A 194 -4.93 12.48 -5.51
CA GLY A 194 -5.08 12.40 -6.97
C GLY A 194 -6.22 11.51 -7.45
N SER A 195 -6.67 10.53 -6.64
CA SER A 195 -7.80 9.66 -6.98
C SER A 195 -9.13 10.40 -7.09
N GLN A 196 -9.26 11.55 -6.43
CA GLN A 196 -10.45 12.41 -6.46
C GLN A 196 -10.40 13.45 -7.59
N GLU A 197 -9.24 13.65 -8.19
CA GLU A 197 -9.00 14.66 -9.23
C GLU A 197 -9.16 14.08 -10.65
N THR A 198 -9.33 12.76 -10.77
CA THR A 198 -9.56 12.08 -12.06
C THR A 198 -10.98 12.30 -12.58
N LYS A 199 -11.16 12.13 -13.90
CA LYS A 199 -12.47 12.08 -14.56
C LYS A 199 -12.51 10.85 -15.49
N PRO A 200 -13.31 9.82 -15.13
CA PRO A 200 -14.14 9.68 -13.92
C PRO A 200 -13.31 9.63 -12.63
N MET A 201 -13.90 10.03 -11.47
CA MET A 201 -13.26 9.90 -10.17
C MET A 201 -12.99 8.44 -9.83
N LEU A 202 -11.78 8.14 -9.37
CA LEU A 202 -11.31 6.76 -9.15
C LEU A 202 -11.95 6.12 -7.91
N THR A 203 -12.62 4.99 -8.11
CA THR A 203 -13.04 4.07 -7.05
C THR A 203 -11.81 3.38 -6.48
N THR A 204 -11.63 3.38 -5.18
CA THR A 204 -10.40 2.89 -4.54
C THR A 204 -10.68 2.34 -3.14
N ILE A 205 -9.75 1.55 -2.62
CA ILE A 205 -9.77 1.14 -1.22
C ILE A 205 -8.98 2.15 -0.39
N ASP A 206 -9.63 2.70 0.62
CA ASP A 206 -9.00 3.60 1.59
C ASP A 206 -8.19 2.82 2.62
N ILE A 207 -6.91 3.15 2.71
CA ILE A 207 -6.00 2.67 3.76
C ILE A 207 -5.99 3.72 4.87
N PRO A 208 -6.27 3.36 6.13
CA PRO A 208 -6.43 4.30 7.24
C PRO A 208 -5.09 4.85 7.74
N LYS A 209 -4.36 5.57 6.86
CA LYS A 209 -2.97 6.03 7.08
C LYS A 209 -2.80 6.87 8.35
N LYS A 210 -3.80 7.72 8.68
CA LYS A 210 -3.75 8.57 9.87
C LYS A 210 -3.86 7.76 11.14
N GLU A 211 -4.78 6.80 11.16
CA GLU A 211 -4.99 5.88 12.26
C GLU A 211 -3.78 4.95 12.44
N MET A 212 -3.21 4.44 11.33
CA MET A 212 -1.97 3.64 11.37
C MET A 212 -0.82 4.44 11.99
N ALA A 213 -0.61 5.67 11.55
CA ALA A 213 0.43 6.54 12.12
C ALA A 213 0.19 6.84 13.60
N HIS A 214 -1.07 7.09 13.98
CA HIS A 214 -1.44 7.34 15.38
C HIS A 214 -1.12 6.13 16.28
N HIS A 215 -1.53 4.92 15.86
CA HIS A 215 -1.28 3.71 16.63
C HIS A 215 0.22 3.36 16.70
N ALA A 216 0.97 3.56 15.61
CA ALA A 216 2.41 3.34 15.63
C ALA A 216 3.13 4.25 16.64
N VAL A 217 2.73 5.52 16.72
CA VAL A 217 3.27 6.44 17.74
C VAL A 217 2.88 6.00 19.15
N LEU A 218 1.64 5.52 19.36
CA LEU A 218 1.21 5.03 20.67
C LEU A 218 2.00 3.80 21.10
N LEU A 219 2.20 2.82 20.22
CA LEU A 219 3.00 1.62 20.50
C LEU A 219 4.44 2.00 20.82
N LEU A 220 5.07 2.88 20.02
CA LEU A 220 6.44 3.32 20.29
C LEU A 220 6.57 4.02 21.65
N LEU A 221 5.63 4.90 22.00
CA LEU A 221 5.63 5.59 23.29
C LEU A 221 5.40 4.62 24.45
N ASP A 222 4.62 3.57 24.26
CA ASP A 222 4.42 2.56 25.29
C ASP A 222 5.69 1.76 25.53
N GLN A 223 6.38 1.30 24.46
CA GLN A 223 7.70 0.66 24.55
C GLN A 223 8.72 1.53 25.31
N VAL A 224 8.86 2.81 24.91
CA VAL A 224 9.81 3.75 25.54
C VAL A 224 9.54 3.94 27.03
N ARG A 225 8.30 3.80 27.47
CA ARG A 225 7.89 3.91 28.88
C ARG A 225 7.99 2.60 29.66
N GLY A 226 8.47 1.53 29.04
CA GLY A 226 8.58 0.21 29.66
C GLY A 226 7.24 -0.50 29.83
N GLY A 227 6.28 -0.25 28.92
CA GLY A 227 4.97 -0.90 28.87
C GLY A 227 5.04 -2.36 28.42
N HIS A 228 4.43 -2.70 27.27
CA HIS A 228 4.45 -4.07 26.74
C HIS A 228 5.86 -4.52 26.34
N LYS A 229 6.09 -5.85 26.40
CA LYS A 229 7.41 -6.46 26.10
C LYS A 229 7.37 -7.34 24.86
N ASP A 230 6.23 -7.98 24.63
CA ASP A 230 6.05 -8.87 23.47
C ASP A 230 5.65 -8.03 22.26
N ALA A 231 6.11 -8.44 21.07
CA ALA A 231 5.77 -7.75 19.82
C ALA A 231 4.25 -7.77 19.57
N VAL A 232 3.70 -6.62 19.25
CA VAL A 232 2.26 -6.42 18.95
C VAL A 232 2.07 -6.19 17.47
N ARG A 233 1.22 -7.01 16.84
CA ARG A 233 0.72 -6.72 15.49
C ARG A 233 -0.71 -6.19 15.57
N MET A 234 -0.90 -4.96 15.13
CA MET A 234 -2.20 -4.31 15.05
C MET A 234 -2.62 -4.19 13.60
N GLU A 235 -3.74 -4.83 13.25
CA GLU A 235 -4.31 -4.75 11.91
C GLU A 235 -5.54 -3.84 11.90
N LEU A 236 -5.53 -2.84 10.99
CA LEU A 236 -6.62 -1.90 10.83
C LEU A 236 -7.44 -2.22 9.56
N PRO A 237 -8.77 -2.08 9.61
CA PRO A 237 -9.62 -2.37 8.46
C PRO A 237 -9.46 -1.32 7.36
N CYS A 238 -9.43 -1.77 6.11
CA CYS A 238 -9.59 -0.92 4.94
C CYS A 238 -11.07 -0.65 4.61
N ARG A 239 -11.35 0.32 3.73
CA ARG A 239 -12.71 0.68 3.33
C ARG A 239 -12.80 0.92 1.82
N LEU A 240 -13.81 0.35 1.18
CA LEU A 240 -14.13 0.66 -0.22
C LEU A 240 -14.74 2.07 -0.32
N ILE A 241 -14.15 2.89 -1.18
CA ILE A 241 -14.67 4.22 -1.54
C ILE A 241 -15.16 4.16 -2.98
N VAL A 242 -16.45 3.97 -3.14
CA VAL A 242 -17.10 3.93 -4.46
C VAL A 242 -17.20 5.33 -5.03
N ARG A 243 -16.72 5.48 -6.29
CA ARG A 243 -16.81 6.71 -7.08
C ARG A 243 -17.31 6.40 -8.49
N GLU A 244 -16.82 7.10 -9.50
CA GLU A 244 -17.37 7.09 -10.86
C GLU A 244 -16.69 6.07 -11.81
N SER A 245 -15.53 5.54 -11.43
CA SER A 245 -14.70 4.76 -12.34
C SER A 245 -15.11 3.29 -12.52
N CYS A 246 -16.15 2.85 -11.82
CA CYS A 246 -16.70 1.50 -11.96
C CYS A 246 -18.17 1.57 -12.34
N SER A 247 -18.58 0.73 -13.28
CA SER A 247 -19.97 0.61 -13.77
C SER A 247 -20.35 -0.86 -13.93
N TRP A 248 -21.63 -1.15 -14.07
CA TRP A 248 -22.11 -2.48 -14.39
C TRP A 248 -21.48 -2.95 -15.71
N CYS A 249 -21.06 -4.22 -15.75
CA CYS A 249 -20.59 -4.84 -16.98
C CYS A 249 -21.73 -4.91 -17.98
N ALA A 250 -21.59 -4.21 -19.12
CA ALA A 250 -22.50 -4.41 -20.22
C ALA A 250 -22.31 -5.84 -20.74
N GLY A 251 -23.36 -6.67 -20.68
CA GLY A 251 -23.37 -8.07 -21.08
C GLY A 251 -23.02 -8.28 -22.56
#